data_f0fefa244af627981aa73c9bf14e6df9
#
_entry.id   f0fefa244af627981aa73c9bf14e6df9
#
_cell.length_a   1.000
_cell.length_b   1.000
_cell.length_c   1.000
_cell.angle_alpha   90.00
_cell.angle_beta   90.00
_cell.angle_gamma   90.00
#
_symmetry.space_group_name_H-M   'P 1'
#
loop_
_entity.id
_entity.type
_entity.pdbx_description
1 polymer ?
#
loop_
_entity_poly.entity_id
_entity_poly.type
_entity_poly.pdbx_seq_one_letter_code
_entity_poly.pdbx_strand_id
1 'polypeptide(L)'
;MQTYGSIIPGGPTLARLLPKAASEARDPPVSREVRRRLTVLSWHDSHGKRVSLTARHFGLSRSTVYDWLSRYERHGVHGLEDRSRRPRKVRQPTWSKALEQAVLKLREEHPRWGKDKLAVLVRQRGFVASVSMVGRILTRLRSTGQLRQPDLRDPWIVRPTQIRPYAVRKPKDYVPTAPGDLVEIASADVRLLPGSAHWYKHFTARDVVSRWDVLGVYGRATAVTARDFLDAVLERMPGPVKAIQVDGGSEFKAEFEEACREKGLRLFVLPPRSPKLNGCVERAQRTHKEEFYQMLDPPDSLAELRRLLLAQELCYNTVRPHQALGQLTPQQWLLASQERG
;
A
#
# COMPACT_ATOMS: atom_id res chain seq x y z
N MET A 1 -14.27 -28.99 -13.37
CA MET A 1 -13.54 -29.00 -12.08
C MET A 1 -14.39 -28.23 -11.08
N GLN A 2 -15.22 -28.91 -10.31
CA GLN A 2 -16.20 -28.29 -9.41
C GLN A 2 -15.48 -27.91 -8.11
N THR A 3 -15.47 -26.62 -7.79
CA THR A 3 -15.05 -26.09 -6.49
C THR A 3 -16.11 -26.42 -5.44
N TYR A 4 -15.84 -27.39 -4.58
CA TYR A 4 -16.68 -27.69 -3.42
C TYR A 4 -16.43 -26.58 -2.35
N GLY A 5 -17.21 -25.52 -2.41
CA GLY A 5 -17.47 -24.63 -1.30
C GLY A 5 -18.58 -25.24 -0.43
N SER A 6 -18.27 -26.19 0.43
CA SER A 6 -19.27 -26.70 1.37
C SER A 6 -19.37 -25.80 2.59
N ILE A 7 -20.35 -24.93 2.59
CA ILE A 7 -21.00 -24.44 3.80
C ILE A 7 -21.62 -25.68 4.46
N ILE A 8 -21.19 -26.04 5.67
CA ILE A 8 -21.80 -27.10 6.48
C ILE A 8 -22.99 -26.46 7.23
N PRO A 9 -24.23 -26.63 6.77
CA PRO A 9 -25.40 -26.24 7.58
C PRO A 9 -25.63 -27.30 8.62
N GLY A 10 -25.62 -26.94 9.92
CA GLY A 10 -26.18 -27.77 10.97
C GLY A 10 -25.31 -28.94 11.45
N GLY A 11 -23.97 -28.73 11.56
CA GLY A 11 -23.14 -29.68 12.29
C GLY A 11 -23.55 -29.78 13.76
N PRO A 12 -23.50 -30.98 14.37
CA PRO A 12 -23.86 -31.14 15.77
C PRO A 12 -22.98 -30.26 16.66
N THR A 13 -23.58 -29.62 17.62
CA THR A 13 -22.88 -28.74 18.58
C THR A 13 -21.75 -29.51 19.26
N LEU A 14 -20.56 -28.91 19.35
CA LEU A 14 -19.36 -29.48 20.00
C LEU A 14 -19.65 -30.20 21.32
N ALA A 15 -20.62 -29.69 22.10
CA ALA A 15 -21.08 -30.24 23.37
C ALA A 15 -21.68 -31.66 23.32
N ARG A 16 -22.19 -32.10 22.15
CA ARG A 16 -22.79 -33.43 21.98
C ARG A 16 -21.78 -34.53 21.59
N LEU A 17 -20.66 -34.16 21.00
CA LEU A 17 -19.73 -35.12 20.39
C LEU A 17 -18.49 -35.40 21.24
N LEU A 18 -18.00 -34.38 21.95
CA LEU A 18 -16.89 -34.51 22.92
C LEU A 18 -17.20 -33.64 24.14
N PRO A 19 -17.94 -34.17 25.14
CA PRO A 19 -18.33 -33.40 26.33
C PRO A 19 -17.15 -32.79 27.07
N LYS A 20 -16.02 -33.51 27.13
CA LYS A 20 -14.78 -33.02 27.74
C LYS A 20 -14.14 -31.87 26.97
N ALA A 21 -14.11 -31.97 25.63
CA ALA A 21 -13.60 -30.91 24.78
C ALA A 21 -14.48 -29.64 24.77
N ALA A 22 -15.79 -29.80 24.92
CA ALA A 22 -16.74 -28.70 25.05
C ALA A 22 -16.61 -27.96 26.38
N SER A 23 -16.31 -28.68 27.46
CA SER A 23 -16.01 -28.09 28.75
C SER A 23 -14.69 -27.30 28.75
N GLU A 24 -13.63 -27.89 28.18
CA GLU A 24 -12.32 -27.27 28.06
C GLU A 24 -12.29 -26.08 27.08
N ALA A 25 -13.23 -26.01 26.13
CA ALA A 25 -13.32 -24.91 25.17
C ALA A 25 -14.03 -23.66 25.73
N ARG A 26 -14.62 -23.73 26.91
CA ARG A 26 -15.30 -22.59 27.55
C ARG A 26 -14.38 -21.74 28.43
N ASP A 27 -13.29 -22.28 28.91
CA ASP A 27 -12.30 -21.62 29.79
C ASP A 27 -10.87 -22.05 29.39
N PRO A 28 -10.00 -21.21 28.91
CA PRO A 28 -10.04 -19.85 28.38
C PRO A 28 -10.45 -19.74 26.89
N PRO A 29 -10.50 -18.53 26.32
CA PRO A 29 -10.95 -18.35 24.93
C PRO A 29 -10.01 -19.05 23.94
N VAL A 30 -10.44 -20.17 23.41
CA VAL A 30 -9.68 -20.97 22.43
C VAL A 30 -9.62 -20.26 21.07
N SER A 31 -8.46 -20.30 20.43
CA SER A 31 -8.25 -19.71 19.11
C SER A 31 -9.18 -20.32 18.03
N ARG A 32 -9.43 -19.58 16.96
CA ARG A 32 -10.24 -20.06 15.82
C ARG A 32 -9.70 -21.37 15.23
N GLU A 33 -8.38 -21.50 15.17
CA GLU A 33 -7.72 -22.70 14.64
C GLU A 33 -7.91 -23.92 15.54
N VAL A 34 -7.86 -23.75 16.85
CA VAL A 34 -8.14 -24.82 17.79
C VAL A 34 -9.59 -25.30 17.67
N ARG A 35 -10.57 -24.40 17.55
CA ARG A 35 -11.97 -24.76 17.32
C ARG A 35 -12.14 -25.57 16.03
N ARG A 36 -11.49 -25.16 14.93
CA ARG A 36 -11.51 -25.90 13.68
C ARG A 36 -10.95 -27.31 13.84
N ARG A 37 -9.81 -27.47 14.55
CA ARG A 37 -9.21 -28.80 14.81
C ARG A 37 -10.12 -29.66 15.68
N LEU A 38 -10.73 -29.08 16.70
CA LEU A 38 -11.74 -29.79 17.52
C LEU A 38 -12.94 -30.26 16.70
N THR A 39 -13.44 -29.46 15.76
CA THR A 39 -14.53 -29.87 14.85
C THR A 39 -14.13 -31.10 14.03
N VAL A 40 -12.89 -31.14 13.51
CA VAL A 40 -12.39 -32.30 12.77
C VAL A 40 -12.31 -33.56 13.65
N LEU A 41 -11.80 -33.41 14.90
CA LEU A 41 -11.69 -34.54 15.83
C LEU A 41 -13.08 -35.02 16.32
N SER A 42 -14.01 -34.11 16.57
CA SER A 42 -15.38 -34.45 16.94
C SER A 42 -16.10 -35.20 15.82
N TRP A 43 -15.89 -34.76 14.57
CA TRP A 43 -16.45 -35.47 13.40
C TRP A 43 -15.82 -36.87 13.27
N HIS A 44 -14.50 -36.99 13.46
CA HIS A 44 -13.77 -38.26 13.46
C HIS A 44 -14.36 -39.25 14.46
N ASP A 45 -14.62 -38.80 15.68
CA ASP A 45 -15.17 -39.64 16.75
C ASP A 45 -16.59 -40.13 16.43
N SER A 46 -17.44 -39.26 15.87
CA SER A 46 -18.82 -39.57 15.52
C SER A 46 -18.99 -40.45 14.27
N HIS A 47 -17.96 -40.56 13.42
CA HIS A 47 -17.99 -41.32 12.16
C HIS A 47 -17.10 -42.57 12.17
N GLY A 48 -17.07 -43.27 13.30
CA GLY A 48 -16.41 -44.57 13.44
C GLY A 48 -14.90 -44.53 13.47
N LYS A 49 -14.30 -43.42 13.83
CA LYS A 49 -12.85 -43.24 14.08
C LYS A 49 -11.96 -43.63 12.90
N ARG A 50 -12.46 -43.45 11.68
CA ARG A 50 -11.75 -43.82 10.42
C ARG A 50 -10.95 -42.61 9.91
N VAL A 51 -9.64 -42.58 10.19
CA VAL A 51 -8.72 -41.46 9.79
C VAL A 51 -8.77 -41.21 8.29
N SER A 52 -8.83 -42.25 7.44
CA SER A 52 -8.89 -42.10 6.00
C SER A 52 -10.15 -41.38 5.53
N LEU A 53 -11.28 -41.64 6.19
CA LEU A 53 -12.57 -41.02 5.88
C LEU A 53 -12.54 -39.52 6.34
N THR A 54 -12.04 -39.25 7.55
CA THR A 54 -11.89 -37.91 8.10
C THR A 54 -10.97 -37.06 7.23
N ALA A 55 -9.81 -37.59 6.85
CA ALA A 55 -8.85 -36.92 5.99
C ALA A 55 -9.47 -36.52 4.64
N ARG A 56 -10.21 -37.44 4.01
CA ARG A 56 -10.91 -37.19 2.73
C ARG A 56 -12.00 -36.13 2.89
N HIS A 57 -12.81 -36.23 3.95
CA HIS A 57 -13.92 -35.28 4.19
C HIS A 57 -13.46 -33.85 4.38
N PHE A 58 -12.39 -33.64 5.13
CA PHE A 58 -11.85 -32.29 5.41
C PHE A 58 -10.74 -31.83 4.47
N GLY A 59 -10.36 -32.60 3.45
CA GLY A 59 -9.26 -32.29 2.54
C GLY A 59 -7.90 -32.24 3.23
N LEU A 60 -7.68 -33.06 4.28
CA LEU A 60 -6.47 -33.12 5.07
C LEU A 60 -5.62 -34.35 4.72
N SER A 61 -4.32 -34.29 5.05
CA SER A 61 -3.49 -35.49 5.01
C SER A 61 -3.82 -36.41 6.19
N ARG A 62 -3.72 -37.73 6.01
CA ARG A 62 -3.88 -38.71 7.09
C ARG A 62 -2.90 -38.44 8.25
N SER A 63 -1.67 -38.08 7.93
CA SER A 63 -0.65 -37.71 8.93
C SER A 63 -1.07 -36.52 9.79
N THR A 64 -1.72 -35.52 9.22
CA THR A 64 -2.25 -34.36 9.96
C THR A 64 -3.32 -34.78 10.95
N VAL A 65 -4.23 -35.67 10.56
CA VAL A 65 -5.29 -36.15 11.46
C VAL A 65 -4.68 -36.98 12.59
N TYR A 66 -3.73 -37.87 12.31
CA TYR A 66 -3.00 -38.62 13.34
C TYR A 66 -2.22 -37.71 14.30
N ASP A 67 -1.56 -36.68 13.79
CA ASP A 67 -0.82 -35.72 14.65
C ASP A 67 -1.79 -35.00 15.60
N TRP A 68 -2.93 -34.54 15.11
CA TRP A 68 -3.93 -33.87 15.94
C TRP A 68 -4.55 -34.81 16.98
N LEU A 69 -4.88 -36.04 16.62
CA LEU A 69 -5.37 -37.05 17.56
C LEU A 69 -4.36 -37.31 18.69
N SER A 70 -3.10 -37.61 18.33
CA SER A 70 -2.05 -37.86 19.30
C SER A 70 -1.74 -36.66 20.21
N ARG A 71 -1.83 -35.43 19.66
CA ARG A 71 -1.66 -34.21 20.44
C ARG A 71 -2.82 -33.96 21.37
N TYR A 72 -4.04 -34.22 20.93
CA TYR A 72 -5.23 -34.09 21.76
C TYR A 72 -5.26 -35.13 22.88
N GLU A 73 -4.91 -36.38 22.63
CA GLU A 73 -4.78 -37.42 23.65
C GLU A 73 -3.77 -37.07 24.77
N ARG A 74 -2.63 -36.50 24.38
CA ARG A 74 -1.56 -36.18 25.35
C ARG A 74 -1.77 -34.89 26.14
N HIS A 75 -2.36 -33.87 25.51
CA HIS A 75 -2.35 -32.51 26.04
C HIS A 75 -3.74 -31.85 26.00
N GLY A 76 -4.81 -32.58 25.74
CA GLY A 76 -6.16 -32.03 25.61
C GLY A 76 -6.28 -30.93 24.55
N VAL A 77 -7.15 -29.98 24.82
CA VAL A 77 -7.42 -28.85 23.88
C VAL A 77 -6.16 -28.01 23.66
N HIS A 78 -5.32 -27.80 24.66
CA HIS A 78 -4.06 -27.07 24.55
C HIS A 78 -3.05 -27.76 23.59
N GLY A 79 -3.12 -29.07 23.45
CA GLY A 79 -2.35 -29.81 22.45
C GLY A 79 -2.64 -29.42 21.02
N LEU A 80 -3.80 -28.84 20.75
CA LEU A 80 -4.21 -28.41 19.43
C LEU A 80 -3.80 -26.98 19.07
N GLU A 81 -3.18 -26.25 19.95
CA GLU A 81 -2.62 -24.93 19.65
C GLU A 81 -1.45 -25.03 18.66
N ASP A 82 -1.22 -23.94 17.92
CA ASP A 82 -0.07 -23.87 17.04
C ASP A 82 1.23 -23.84 17.83
N ARG A 83 2.13 -24.76 17.51
CA ARG A 83 3.48 -24.74 18.08
C ARG A 83 4.28 -23.61 17.47
N SER A 84 5.10 -22.97 18.30
CA SER A 84 6.05 -21.97 17.82
C SER A 84 6.94 -22.57 16.73
N ARG A 85 6.94 -21.91 15.56
CA ARG A 85 7.84 -22.26 14.45
C ARG A 85 9.24 -21.69 14.62
N ARG A 86 9.49 -21.01 15.73
CA ARG A 86 10.81 -20.43 16.01
C ARG A 86 11.84 -21.56 16.18
N PRO A 87 12.98 -21.46 15.48
CA PRO A 87 14.07 -22.45 15.64
C PRO A 87 14.47 -22.60 17.11
N ARG A 88 14.58 -23.82 17.61
CA ARG A 88 15.02 -24.11 19.01
C ARG A 88 16.47 -23.67 19.23
N LYS A 89 17.32 -23.77 18.20
CA LYS A 89 18.70 -23.26 18.22
C LYS A 89 18.70 -21.93 17.47
N VAL A 90 18.76 -20.83 18.21
CA VAL A 90 18.91 -19.49 17.63
C VAL A 90 20.42 -19.22 17.49
N ARG A 91 20.80 -18.73 16.32
CA ARG A 91 22.19 -18.35 16.04
C ARG A 91 22.67 -17.30 17.05
N GLN A 92 23.76 -17.61 17.74
CA GLN A 92 24.37 -16.68 18.69
C GLN A 92 25.03 -15.51 17.97
N PRO A 93 25.11 -14.33 18.59
CA PRO A 93 25.85 -13.20 18.04
C PRO A 93 27.31 -13.55 17.79
N THR A 94 27.84 -13.11 16.65
CA THR A 94 29.25 -13.34 16.26
C THR A 94 30.17 -12.22 16.73
N TRP A 95 29.66 -11.22 17.43
CA TRP A 95 30.44 -10.10 17.97
C TRP A 95 30.72 -10.24 19.45
N SER A 96 31.80 -9.60 19.91
CA SER A 96 32.17 -9.60 21.34
C SER A 96 31.26 -8.68 22.16
N LYS A 97 31.14 -8.97 23.45
CA LYS A 97 30.44 -8.07 24.40
C LYS A 97 31.08 -6.68 24.46
N ALA A 98 32.43 -6.61 24.35
CA ALA A 98 33.15 -5.33 24.32
C ALA A 98 32.72 -4.44 23.15
N LEU A 99 32.57 -5.04 21.94
CA LEU A 99 32.06 -4.32 20.78
C LEU A 99 30.60 -3.86 20.99
N GLU A 100 29.76 -4.71 21.58
CA GLU A 100 28.37 -4.36 21.87
C GLU A 100 28.27 -3.16 22.83
N GLN A 101 29.08 -3.14 23.89
CA GLN A 101 29.18 -2.04 24.84
C GLN A 101 29.72 -0.76 24.18
N ALA A 102 30.75 -0.87 23.33
CA ALA A 102 31.29 0.27 22.60
C ALA A 102 30.24 0.92 21.68
N VAL A 103 29.42 0.09 21.00
CA VAL A 103 28.32 0.57 20.15
C VAL A 103 27.22 1.21 21.00
N LEU A 104 26.88 0.63 22.15
CA LEU A 104 25.90 1.20 23.07
C LEU A 104 26.33 2.59 23.54
N LYS A 105 27.56 2.70 24.09
CA LYS A 105 28.11 3.96 24.58
C LYS A 105 28.14 5.03 23.50
N LEU A 106 28.62 4.71 22.29
CA LEU A 106 28.61 5.63 21.16
C LEU A 106 27.20 6.08 20.76
N ARG A 107 26.21 5.18 20.90
CA ARG A 107 24.81 5.50 20.59
C ARG A 107 24.18 6.40 21.65
N GLU A 108 24.58 6.27 22.90
CA GLU A 108 24.17 7.14 24.01
C GLU A 108 24.80 8.52 23.87
N GLU A 109 26.10 8.59 23.52
CA GLU A 109 26.81 9.84 23.23
C GLU A 109 26.21 10.57 22.01
N HIS A 110 25.75 9.80 20.99
CA HIS A 110 25.21 10.33 19.74
C HIS A 110 23.85 9.72 19.39
N PRO A 111 22.75 10.11 20.08
CA PRO A 111 21.46 9.43 20.01
C PRO A 111 20.80 9.36 18.63
N ARG A 112 21.21 10.24 17.70
CA ARG A 112 20.64 10.31 16.33
C ARG A 112 21.54 9.76 15.23
N TRP A 113 22.77 9.30 15.56
CA TRP A 113 23.67 8.80 14.54
C TRP A 113 23.29 7.37 14.12
N GLY A 114 23.22 7.16 12.80
CA GLY A 114 22.91 5.85 12.22
C GLY A 114 24.11 4.89 12.27
N LYS A 115 23.86 3.65 11.91
CA LYS A 115 24.85 2.56 11.89
C LYS A 115 26.12 2.91 11.11
N ASP A 116 26.00 3.70 10.04
CA ASP A 116 27.12 4.06 9.18
C ASP A 116 28.14 4.94 9.91
N LYS A 117 27.67 6.00 10.57
CA LYS A 117 28.52 6.90 11.37
C LYS A 117 29.12 6.19 12.58
N LEU A 118 28.31 5.40 13.29
CA LEU A 118 28.78 4.66 14.46
C LEU A 118 29.82 3.61 14.07
N ALA A 119 29.72 2.97 12.90
CA ALA A 119 30.71 2.00 12.43
C ALA A 119 32.09 2.64 12.18
N VAL A 120 32.13 3.89 11.73
CA VAL A 120 33.39 4.63 11.58
C VAL A 120 34.05 4.85 12.94
N LEU A 121 33.31 5.36 13.92
CA LEU A 121 33.83 5.61 15.26
C LEU A 121 34.28 4.34 16.00
N VAL A 122 33.54 3.26 15.84
CA VAL A 122 33.87 1.94 16.40
C VAL A 122 35.20 1.45 15.84
N ARG A 123 35.44 1.60 14.54
CA ARG A 123 36.73 1.25 13.90
C ARG A 123 37.87 2.13 14.39
N GLN A 124 37.65 3.43 14.56
CA GLN A 124 38.63 4.35 15.13
C GLN A 124 39.04 3.98 16.58
N ARG A 125 38.13 3.31 17.31
CA ARG A 125 38.40 2.74 18.64
C ARG A 125 39.06 1.35 18.59
N GLY A 126 39.52 0.91 17.41
CA GLY A 126 40.27 -0.36 17.23
C GLY A 126 39.41 -1.63 17.07
N PHE A 127 38.10 -1.52 16.94
CA PHE A 127 37.24 -2.69 16.73
C PHE A 127 37.07 -3.00 15.24
N VAL A 128 37.14 -4.28 14.88
CA VAL A 128 36.79 -4.73 13.53
C VAL A 128 35.27 -4.93 13.45
N ALA A 129 34.57 -4.00 12.80
CA ALA A 129 33.12 -4.05 12.67
C ALA A 129 32.65 -3.57 11.30
N SER A 130 31.78 -4.35 10.65
CA SER A 130 31.08 -3.89 9.46
C SER A 130 29.83 -3.04 9.84
N VAL A 131 29.39 -2.21 8.91
CA VAL A 131 28.15 -1.42 9.07
C VAL A 131 26.94 -2.31 9.38
N SER A 132 26.86 -3.46 8.70
CA SER A 132 25.80 -4.46 8.93
C SER A 132 25.87 -5.08 10.34
N MET A 133 27.07 -5.29 10.87
CA MET A 133 27.27 -5.81 12.23
C MET A 133 26.80 -4.78 13.25
N VAL A 134 27.19 -3.52 13.13
CA VAL A 134 26.72 -2.41 13.99
C VAL A 134 25.19 -2.28 13.91
N GLY A 135 24.61 -2.38 12.72
CA GLY A 135 23.15 -2.37 12.57
C GLY A 135 22.45 -3.52 13.32
N ARG A 136 23.00 -4.73 13.28
CA ARG A 136 22.47 -5.89 14.05
C ARG A 136 22.60 -5.70 15.55
N ILE A 137 23.73 -5.15 16.01
CA ILE A 137 23.94 -4.80 17.43
C ILE A 137 22.87 -3.82 17.89
N LEU A 138 22.67 -2.72 17.17
CA LEU A 138 21.63 -1.71 17.51
C LEU A 138 20.23 -2.31 17.54
N THR A 139 19.89 -3.21 16.62
CA THR A 139 18.60 -3.90 16.62
C THR A 139 18.45 -4.79 17.85
N ARG A 140 19.48 -5.53 18.24
CA ARG A 140 19.50 -6.37 19.43
C ARG A 140 19.33 -5.52 20.71
N LEU A 141 20.13 -4.45 20.85
CA LEU A 141 20.06 -3.54 22.00
C LEU A 141 18.66 -2.93 22.18
N ARG A 142 17.97 -2.63 21.07
CA ARG A 142 16.56 -2.17 21.10
C ARG A 142 15.61 -3.29 21.53
N SER A 143 15.75 -4.48 20.97
CA SER A 143 14.86 -5.62 21.29
C SER A 143 15.01 -6.12 22.73
N THR A 144 16.18 -5.91 23.34
CA THR A 144 16.44 -6.24 24.77
C THR A 144 16.15 -5.09 25.72
N GLY A 145 15.66 -3.95 25.23
CA GLY A 145 15.35 -2.79 26.05
C GLY A 145 16.56 -2.02 26.60
N GLN A 146 17.80 -2.41 26.21
CA GLN A 146 19.03 -1.75 26.66
C GLN A 146 19.25 -0.41 25.98
N LEU A 147 18.68 -0.23 24.78
CA LEU A 147 18.73 1.02 24.04
C LEU A 147 17.33 1.58 23.88
N ARG A 148 17.06 2.69 24.56
CA ARG A 148 15.84 3.48 24.36
C ARG A 148 16.01 4.39 23.14
N GLN A 149 14.94 4.60 22.40
CA GLN A 149 14.95 5.67 21.40
C GLN A 149 14.94 7.02 22.15
N PRO A 150 15.73 8.01 21.68
CA PRO A 150 15.69 9.33 22.29
C PRO A 150 14.28 9.90 22.13
N ASP A 151 13.72 10.41 23.20
CA ASP A 151 12.48 11.17 23.16
C ASP A 151 12.71 12.40 22.28
N LEU A 152 11.87 12.57 21.30
CA LEU A 152 11.87 13.74 20.45
C LEU A 152 11.22 14.88 21.24
N ARG A 153 12.05 15.62 21.99
CA ARG A 153 11.58 16.74 22.82
C ARG A 153 11.10 17.94 22.01
N ASP A 154 11.41 17.97 20.71
CA ASP A 154 11.06 19.08 19.84
C ASP A 154 9.83 18.68 19.00
N PRO A 155 8.64 19.20 19.30
CA PRO A 155 7.41 18.90 18.56
C PRO A 155 7.48 19.35 17.09
N TRP A 156 8.39 20.26 16.74
CA TRP A 156 8.60 20.72 15.36
C TRP A 156 9.26 19.67 14.46
N ILE A 157 9.90 18.67 15.04
CA ILE A 157 10.62 17.61 14.30
C ILE A 157 9.71 16.39 14.08
N VAL A 158 8.76 16.15 14.95
CA VAL A 158 7.71 15.17 14.76
C VAL A 158 6.60 15.83 13.97
N ARG A 159 6.69 15.77 12.65
CA ARG A 159 5.48 15.99 11.86
C ARG A 159 4.50 14.88 12.26
N PRO A 160 3.39 15.20 12.94
CA PRO A 160 2.40 14.18 13.21
C PRO A 160 2.05 13.53 11.87
N THR A 161 2.01 12.21 11.82
CA THR A 161 1.50 11.51 10.65
C THR A 161 0.09 12.02 10.48
N GLN A 162 -0.11 12.90 9.52
CA GLN A 162 -1.41 13.51 9.27
C GLN A 162 -2.33 12.38 8.88
N ILE A 163 -3.19 11.97 9.81
CA ILE A 163 -4.24 11.00 9.52
C ILE A 163 -5.11 11.65 8.46
N ARG A 164 -5.22 11.03 7.31
CA ARG A 164 -6.12 11.48 6.26
C ARG A 164 -7.52 10.98 6.60
N PRO A 165 -8.45 11.86 6.93
CA PRO A 165 -9.75 11.44 7.44
C PRO A 165 -10.63 10.80 6.35
N TYR A 166 -10.38 11.10 5.09
CA TYR A 166 -11.21 10.69 3.95
C TYR A 166 -10.48 9.80 2.95
N ALA A 167 -9.24 10.11 2.62
CA ALA A 167 -8.47 9.38 1.63
C ALA A 167 -8.14 7.94 2.11
N VAL A 168 -8.38 6.97 1.24
CA VAL A 168 -8.15 5.55 1.51
C VAL A 168 -7.14 4.94 0.53
N ARG A 169 -6.68 3.72 0.80
CA ARG A 169 -5.91 2.94 -0.16
C ARG A 169 -6.84 2.33 -1.21
N LYS A 170 -6.45 2.38 -2.49
CA LYS A 170 -7.19 1.70 -3.54
C LYS A 170 -7.22 0.19 -3.26
N PRO A 171 -8.38 -0.45 -3.20
CA PRO A 171 -8.49 -1.90 -3.09
C PRO A 171 -7.80 -2.58 -4.26
N LYS A 172 -7.22 -3.77 -4.03
CA LYS A 172 -6.50 -4.50 -5.09
C LYS A 172 -7.43 -5.01 -6.19
N ASP A 173 -8.66 -5.25 -5.85
CA ASP A 173 -9.75 -5.72 -6.72
C ASP A 173 -10.51 -4.57 -7.40
N TYR A 174 -10.15 -3.31 -7.12
CA TYR A 174 -10.72 -2.16 -7.80
C TYR A 174 -10.14 -2.02 -9.20
N VAL A 175 -10.87 -2.52 -10.19
CA VAL A 175 -10.51 -2.45 -11.61
C VAL A 175 -11.45 -1.48 -12.31
N PRO A 176 -10.97 -0.34 -12.83
CA PRO A 176 -11.78 0.59 -13.62
C PRO A 176 -12.16 -0.07 -14.96
N THR A 177 -13.44 -0.06 -15.31
CA THR A 177 -14.00 -0.69 -16.51
C THR A 177 -14.68 0.31 -17.44
N ALA A 178 -15.15 1.41 -16.89
CA ALA A 178 -15.81 2.47 -17.64
C ALA A 178 -15.09 3.82 -17.46
N PRO A 179 -15.23 4.75 -18.44
CA PRO A 179 -14.75 6.12 -18.30
C PRO A 179 -15.28 6.77 -17.02
N GLY A 180 -14.40 7.48 -16.31
CA GLY A 180 -14.72 8.11 -15.03
C GLY A 180 -14.65 7.20 -13.79
N ASP A 181 -14.53 5.87 -13.95
CA ASP A 181 -14.35 4.98 -12.81
C ASP A 181 -13.11 5.31 -12.00
N LEU A 182 -12.02 5.74 -12.65
CA LEU A 182 -10.79 6.15 -12.01
C LEU A 182 -10.06 7.21 -12.81
N VAL A 183 -9.84 8.36 -12.21
CA VAL A 183 -9.00 9.43 -12.74
C VAL A 183 -7.73 9.54 -11.90
N GLU A 184 -6.57 9.34 -12.53
CA GLU A 184 -5.28 9.56 -11.89
C GLU A 184 -4.89 11.04 -12.02
N ILE A 185 -4.53 11.69 -10.91
CA ILE A 185 -4.06 13.07 -10.87
C ILE A 185 -2.62 13.13 -10.35
N ALA A 186 -1.77 13.88 -11.03
CA ALA A 186 -0.41 14.14 -10.60
C ALA A 186 0.03 15.56 -10.95
N SER A 187 0.98 16.09 -10.18
CA SER A 187 1.65 17.35 -10.47
C SER A 187 3.11 17.12 -10.87
N ALA A 188 3.64 17.98 -11.74
CA ALA A 188 5.03 17.96 -12.14
C ALA A 188 5.59 19.38 -12.27
N ASP A 189 6.90 19.50 -12.06
CA ASP A 189 7.61 20.75 -12.29
C ASP A 189 7.95 20.91 -13.78
N VAL A 190 7.62 22.05 -14.35
CA VAL A 190 7.99 22.41 -15.70
C VAL A 190 8.76 23.73 -15.74
N ARG A 191 9.82 23.76 -16.56
CA ARG A 191 10.59 24.95 -16.90
C ARG A 191 10.42 25.22 -18.37
N LEU A 192 10.17 26.47 -18.72
CA LEU A 192 10.02 26.88 -20.11
C LEU A 192 11.36 27.25 -20.76
N LEU A 193 12.32 27.74 -19.96
CA LEU A 193 13.66 28.09 -20.42
C LEU A 193 14.72 27.33 -19.62
N PRO A 194 15.74 26.75 -20.29
CA PRO A 194 16.91 26.22 -19.61
C PRO A 194 17.57 27.30 -18.75
N GLY A 195 17.80 27.00 -17.45
CA GLY A 195 18.43 27.98 -16.53
C GLY A 195 17.47 29.00 -15.90
N SER A 196 16.20 29.08 -16.31
CA SER A 196 15.23 29.95 -15.66
C SER A 196 15.04 29.57 -14.18
N ALA A 197 14.99 30.60 -13.30
CA ALA A 197 14.61 30.42 -11.90
C ALA A 197 13.11 30.18 -11.71
N HIS A 198 12.29 30.46 -12.73
CA HIS A 198 10.85 30.27 -12.66
C HIS A 198 10.45 28.85 -13.00
N TRP A 199 9.73 28.21 -12.05
CA TRP A 199 9.10 26.93 -12.21
C TRP A 199 7.59 27.11 -12.23
N TYR A 200 6.94 26.40 -13.12
CA TYR A 200 5.49 26.25 -13.09
C TYR A 200 5.13 24.84 -12.64
N LYS A 201 3.96 24.69 -12.06
CA LYS A 201 3.40 23.41 -11.67
C LYS A 201 2.36 22.99 -12.70
N HIS A 202 2.69 21.95 -13.43
CA HIS A 202 1.78 21.31 -14.37
C HIS A 202 0.98 20.23 -13.66
N PHE A 203 -0.34 20.30 -13.72
CA PHE A 203 -1.24 19.27 -13.25
C PHE A 203 -1.81 18.51 -14.44
N THR A 204 -1.86 17.19 -14.33
CA THR A 204 -2.49 16.28 -15.28
C THR A 204 -3.49 15.43 -14.54
N ALA A 205 -4.72 15.38 -15.04
CA ALA A 205 -5.72 14.40 -14.64
C ALA A 205 -6.01 13.51 -15.85
N ARG A 206 -5.86 12.20 -15.71
CA ARG A 206 -6.07 11.21 -16.75
C ARG A 206 -7.11 10.19 -16.34
N ASP A 207 -8.15 10.06 -17.13
CA ASP A 207 -9.01 8.89 -17.06
C ASP A 207 -8.28 7.63 -17.51
N VAL A 208 -8.26 6.63 -16.65
CA VAL A 208 -7.47 5.39 -16.86
C VAL A 208 -8.03 4.57 -18.03
N VAL A 209 -9.32 4.64 -18.30
CA VAL A 209 -9.99 3.85 -19.34
C VAL A 209 -9.93 4.54 -20.69
N SER A 210 -10.48 5.74 -20.81
CA SER A 210 -10.58 6.49 -22.08
C SER A 210 -9.28 7.21 -22.50
N ARG A 211 -8.32 7.34 -21.59
CA ARG A 211 -7.10 8.13 -21.77
C ARG A 211 -7.37 9.62 -21.99
N TRP A 212 -8.55 10.09 -21.67
CA TRP A 212 -8.88 11.50 -21.68
C TRP A 212 -8.06 12.26 -20.65
N ASP A 213 -7.44 13.35 -21.05
CA ASP A 213 -6.63 14.19 -20.18
C ASP A 213 -7.29 15.54 -19.94
N VAL A 214 -7.18 16.01 -18.70
CA VAL A 214 -7.43 17.41 -18.33
C VAL A 214 -6.12 17.98 -17.80
N LEU A 215 -5.73 19.15 -18.31
CA LEU A 215 -4.44 19.77 -18.02
C LEU A 215 -4.61 21.11 -17.31
N GLY A 216 -3.70 21.41 -16.40
CA GLY A 216 -3.67 22.69 -15.70
C GLY A 216 -2.24 23.16 -15.44
N VAL A 217 -2.01 24.48 -15.44
CA VAL A 217 -0.71 25.06 -15.08
C VAL A 217 -0.89 26.19 -14.08
N TYR A 218 -0.06 26.18 -13.04
CA TYR A 218 -0.12 27.08 -11.90
C TYR A 218 1.27 27.54 -11.50
N GLY A 219 1.38 28.69 -10.86
CA GLY A 219 2.65 29.16 -10.31
C GLY A 219 3.13 28.36 -9.10
N ARG A 220 2.23 27.72 -8.38
CA ARG A 220 2.54 26.89 -7.19
C ARG A 220 1.58 25.70 -7.10
N ALA A 221 2.07 24.57 -6.56
CA ALA A 221 1.22 23.46 -6.18
C ALA A 221 0.86 23.59 -4.68
N THR A 222 -0.35 24.00 -4.41
CA THR A 222 -0.93 24.09 -3.06
C THR A 222 -2.24 23.30 -3.02
N ALA A 223 -2.76 23.01 -1.83
CA ALA A 223 -4.05 22.32 -1.71
C ALA A 223 -5.20 23.12 -2.33
N VAL A 224 -5.13 24.46 -2.28
CA VAL A 224 -6.09 25.35 -2.96
C VAL A 224 -6.01 25.22 -4.48
N THR A 225 -4.78 25.29 -5.07
CA THR A 225 -4.63 25.14 -6.52
C THR A 225 -5.00 23.74 -7.02
N ALA A 226 -4.78 22.71 -6.20
CA ALA A 226 -5.23 21.35 -6.52
C ALA A 226 -6.75 21.21 -6.46
N ARG A 227 -7.42 21.89 -5.50
CA ARG A 227 -8.88 21.98 -5.45
C ARG A 227 -9.44 22.70 -6.69
N ASP A 228 -8.87 23.85 -7.07
CA ASP A 228 -9.30 24.59 -8.25
C ASP A 228 -9.10 23.76 -9.52
N PHE A 229 -8.02 22.96 -9.58
CA PHE A 229 -7.80 22.00 -10.66
C PHE A 229 -8.82 20.86 -10.65
N LEU A 230 -9.24 20.38 -9.47
CA LEU A 230 -10.30 19.37 -9.35
C LEU A 230 -11.63 19.87 -9.96
N ASP A 231 -11.99 21.12 -9.72
CA ASP A 231 -13.20 21.73 -10.33
C ASP A 231 -13.10 21.71 -11.85
N ALA A 232 -11.94 22.10 -12.41
CA ALA A 232 -11.69 22.02 -13.84
C ALA A 232 -11.73 20.58 -14.39
N VAL A 233 -11.26 19.60 -13.61
CA VAL A 233 -11.36 18.17 -13.96
C VAL A 233 -12.81 17.74 -14.08
N LEU A 234 -13.63 18.05 -13.10
CA LEU A 234 -15.03 17.66 -13.10
C LEU A 234 -15.86 18.35 -14.22
N GLU A 235 -15.48 19.56 -14.58
CA GLU A 235 -16.12 20.31 -15.69
C GLU A 235 -15.72 19.74 -17.06
N ARG A 236 -14.45 19.36 -17.24
CA ARG A 236 -13.89 19.02 -18.58
C ARG A 236 -13.77 17.52 -18.86
N MET A 237 -14.04 16.65 -17.86
CA MET A 237 -14.16 15.22 -18.10
C MET A 237 -15.46 14.91 -18.88
N PRO A 238 -15.42 13.97 -19.84
CA PRO A 238 -16.55 13.69 -20.73
C PRO A 238 -17.72 12.93 -20.04
N GLY A 239 -17.60 12.65 -18.76
CA GLY A 239 -18.64 11.96 -17.99
C GLY A 239 -18.36 12.04 -16.50
N PRO A 240 -19.25 11.48 -15.67
CA PRO A 240 -19.14 11.56 -14.22
C PRO A 240 -17.90 10.85 -13.69
N VAL A 241 -17.13 11.53 -12.85
CA VAL A 241 -15.96 10.97 -12.16
C VAL A 241 -16.40 10.31 -10.86
N LYS A 242 -16.05 9.04 -10.63
CA LYS A 242 -16.41 8.27 -9.43
C LYS A 242 -15.28 8.20 -8.41
N ALA A 243 -14.04 8.11 -8.89
CA ALA A 243 -12.89 8.02 -8.02
C ALA A 243 -11.68 8.77 -8.58
N ILE A 244 -10.89 9.31 -7.67
CA ILE A 244 -9.63 9.99 -7.96
C ILE A 244 -8.50 9.25 -7.27
N GLN A 245 -7.38 9.07 -7.96
CA GLN A 245 -6.15 8.54 -7.41
C GLN A 245 -5.06 9.59 -7.49
N VAL A 246 -4.39 9.82 -6.35
CA VAL A 246 -3.28 10.77 -6.24
C VAL A 246 -2.08 10.12 -5.55
N ASP A 247 -0.92 10.70 -5.70
CA ASP A 247 0.23 10.37 -4.87
C ASP A 247 0.10 10.97 -3.46
N GLY A 248 1.15 10.84 -2.66
CA GLY A 248 1.17 11.39 -1.30
C GLY A 248 1.53 12.86 -1.20
N GLY A 249 1.51 13.62 -2.29
CA GLY A 249 1.88 15.04 -2.38
C GLY A 249 1.12 15.91 -1.36
N SER A 250 1.75 16.97 -0.90
CA SER A 250 1.15 17.89 0.08
C SER A 250 -0.03 18.67 -0.51
N GLU A 251 0.00 18.92 -1.81
CA GLU A 251 -1.05 19.59 -2.56
C GLU A 251 -2.37 18.81 -2.61
N PHE A 252 -2.32 17.49 -2.47
CA PHE A 252 -3.50 16.61 -2.46
C PHE A 252 -4.04 16.33 -1.03
N LYS A 253 -3.80 17.24 -0.10
CA LYS A 253 -4.27 17.17 1.30
C LYS A 253 -5.22 18.34 1.59
N ALA A 254 -5.70 18.42 2.83
CA ALA A 254 -6.50 19.51 3.35
C ALA A 254 -7.65 19.89 2.40
N GLU A 255 -7.63 21.08 1.80
CA GLU A 255 -8.69 21.64 0.96
C GLU A 255 -9.04 20.76 -0.24
N PHE A 256 -8.03 20.04 -0.82
CA PHE A 256 -8.29 19.11 -1.92
C PHE A 256 -9.06 17.88 -1.43
N GLU A 257 -8.64 17.30 -0.30
CA GLU A 257 -9.30 16.13 0.30
C GLU A 257 -10.71 16.45 0.74
N GLU A 258 -10.91 17.65 1.32
CA GLU A 258 -12.23 18.16 1.69
C GLU A 258 -13.14 18.33 0.47
N ALA A 259 -12.63 18.94 -0.60
CA ALA A 259 -13.39 19.09 -1.85
C ALA A 259 -13.79 17.73 -2.46
N CYS A 260 -12.91 16.73 -2.41
CA CYS A 260 -13.26 15.37 -2.83
C CYS A 260 -14.41 14.80 -1.99
N ARG A 261 -14.38 15.02 -0.66
CA ARG A 261 -15.42 14.58 0.25
C ARG A 261 -16.77 15.26 -0.01
N GLU A 262 -16.77 16.58 -0.16
CA GLU A 262 -17.97 17.38 -0.43
C GLU A 262 -18.64 16.97 -1.75
N LYS A 263 -17.83 16.64 -2.75
CA LYS A 263 -18.30 16.19 -4.07
C LYS A 263 -18.64 14.69 -4.14
N GLY A 264 -18.51 13.95 -3.05
CA GLY A 264 -18.78 12.51 -2.99
C GLY A 264 -17.80 11.62 -3.79
N LEU A 265 -16.61 12.12 -4.11
CA LEU A 265 -15.60 11.41 -4.90
C LEU A 265 -14.78 10.47 -4.03
N ARG A 266 -14.63 9.22 -4.41
CA ARG A 266 -13.69 8.33 -3.72
C ARG A 266 -12.26 8.80 -3.94
N LEU A 267 -11.54 9.10 -2.87
CA LEU A 267 -10.14 9.51 -2.96
C LEU A 267 -9.19 8.39 -2.57
N PHE A 268 -8.42 7.91 -3.55
CA PHE A 268 -7.38 6.92 -3.36
C PHE A 268 -6.00 7.58 -3.28
N VAL A 269 -5.22 7.19 -2.26
CA VAL A 269 -3.85 7.69 -2.09
C VAL A 269 -2.86 6.55 -2.20
N LEU A 270 -1.88 6.72 -3.06
CA LEU A 270 -0.83 5.74 -3.29
C LEU A 270 0.05 5.54 -2.05
N PRO A 271 0.59 4.32 -1.85
CA PRO A 271 1.62 4.08 -0.85
C PRO A 271 2.86 4.95 -1.12
N PRO A 272 3.57 5.39 -0.09
CA PRO A 272 4.86 6.05 -0.27
C PRO A 272 5.81 5.20 -1.11
N ARG A 273 6.56 5.83 -2.01
CA ARG A 273 7.56 5.17 -2.88
C ARG A 273 7.00 4.07 -3.78
N SER A 274 5.81 4.25 -4.30
CA SER A 274 5.15 3.27 -5.18
C SER A 274 4.83 3.88 -6.57
N PRO A 275 5.81 4.37 -7.33
CA PRO A 275 5.58 5.06 -8.61
C PRO A 275 4.89 4.16 -9.65
N LYS A 276 5.14 2.86 -9.63
CA LYS A 276 4.51 1.91 -10.55
C LYS A 276 2.97 1.91 -10.53
N LEU A 277 2.37 2.41 -9.47
CA LEU A 277 0.91 2.44 -9.31
C LEU A 277 0.26 3.71 -9.92
N ASN A 278 1.04 4.66 -10.40
CA ASN A 278 0.58 5.90 -11.04
C ASN A 278 1.05 6.02 -12.51
N GLY A 279 1.35 4.88 -13.09
CA GLY A 279 2.03 4.81 -14.40
C GLY A 279 1.22 5.39 -15.56
N CYS A 280 -0.11 5.49 -15.42
CA CYS A 280 -0.96 6.02 -16.47
C CYS A 280 -0.80 7.54 -16.60
N VAL A 281 -0.88 8.28 -15.49
CA VAL A 281 -0.69 9.74 -15.49
C VAL A 281 0.78 10.14 -15.65
N GLU A 282 1.73 9.34 -15.12
CA GLU A 282 3.17 9.59 -15.33
C GLU A 282 3.54 9.51 -16.82
N ARG A 283 2.94 8.56 -17.54
CA ARG A 283 3.11 8.47 -19.01
C ARG A 283 2.51 9.70 -19.71
N ALA A 284 1.35 10.21 -19.24
CA ALA A 284 0.77 11.43 -19.77
C ALA A 284 1.71 12.62 -19.58
N GLN A 285 2.18 12.83 -18.38
CA GLN A 285 3.10 13.93 -18.05
C GLN A 285 4.36 13.90 -18.91
N ARG A 286 4.93 12.69 -19.15
CA ARG A 286 6.06 12.56 -20.06
C ARG A 286 5.69 12.99 -21.47
N THR A 287 4.55 12.55 -22.00
CA THR A 287 4.08 12.92 -23.34
C THR A 287 3.89 14.43 -23.46
N HIS A 288 3.22 15.07 -22.48
CA HIS A 288 3.03 16.52 -22.51
C HIS A 288 4.36 17.28 -22.39
N LYS A 289 5.31 16.74 -21.62
CA LYS A 289 6.64 17.33 -21.54
C LYS A 289 7.38 17.25 -22.88
N GLU A 290 7.37 16.11 -23.54
CA GLU A 290 8.09 15.86 -24.80
C GLU A 290 7.40 16.52 -26.00
N GLU A 291 6.07 16.42 -26.11
CA GLU A 291 5.31 16.85 -27.29
C GLU A 291 4.81 18.30 -27.21
N PHE A 292 4.80 18.91 -26.02
CA PHE A 292 4.34 20.28 -25.82
C PHE A 292 5.43 21.17 -25.22
N TYR A 293 5.83 20.97 -23.97
CA TYR A 293 6.75 21.90 -23.29
C TYR A 293 8.13 22.02 -23.94
N GLN A 294 8.66 20.92 -24.51
CA GLN A 294 9.96 20.94 -25.20
C GLN A 294 9.90 21.54 -26.59
N MET A 295 8.70 21.67 -27.16
CA MET A 295 8.47 22.23 -28.51
C MET A 295 7.88 23.63 -28.45
N LEU A 296 7.56 24.14 -27.27
CA LEU A 296 6.90 25.42 -27.07
C LEU A 296 7.92 26.55 -27.02
N ASP A 297 7.71 27.59 -27.81
CA ASP A 297 8.38 28.87 -27.59
C ASP A 297 7.90 29.47 -26.27
N PRO A 298 8.81 30.05 -25.48
CA PRO A 298 8.44 30.55 -24.16
C PRO A 298 7.32 31.60 -24.22
N PRO A 299 6.15 31.36 -23.58
CA PRO A 299 5.06 32.34 -23.59
C PRO A 299 5.41 33.53 -22.69
N ASP A 300 4.85 34.70 -23.02
CA ASP A 300 5.10 35.95 -22.29
C ASP A 300 4.46 35.98 -20.90
N SER A 301 3.45 35.14 -20.65
CA SER A 301 2.69 35.13 -19.42
C SER A 301 2.14 33.76 -19.06
N LEU A 302 1.81 33.57 -17.77
CA LEU A 302 1.10 32.38 -17.30
C LEU A 302 -0.31 32.27 -17.94
N ALA A 303 -0.95 33.39 -18.25
CA ALA A 303 -2.25 33.39 -18.92
C ALA A 303 -2.14 32.84 -20.35
N GLU A 304 -1.11 33.24 -21.07
CA GLU A 304 -0.82 32.70 -22.38
C GLU A 304 -0.45 31.22 -22.33
N LEU A 305 0.39 30.82 -21.39
CA LEU A 305 0.71 29.40 -21.16
C LEU A 305 -0.55 28.56 -20.92
N ARG A 306 -1.48 29.06 -20.13
CA ARG A 306 -2.77 28.38 -19.89
C ARG A 306 -3.58 28.22 -21.16
N ARG A 307 -3.66 29.26 -21.99
CA ARG A 307 -4.35 29.20 -23.28
C ARG A 307 -3.74 28.15 -24.20
N LEU A 308 -2.40 28.13 -24.32
CA LEU A 308 -1.68 27.16 -25.14
C LEU A 308 -1.84 25.74 -24.61
N LEU A 309 -1.86 25.56 -23.28
CA LEU A 309 -2.05 24.27 -22.66
C LEU A 309 -3.48 23.73 -22.88
N LEU A 310 -4.50 24.59 -22.91
CA LEU A 310 -5.87 24.20 -23.29
C LEU A 310 -5.96 23.74 -24.73
N ALA A 311 -5.25 24.40 -25.64
CA ALA A 311 -5.16 23.98 -27.05
C ALA A 311 -4.46 22.61 -27.18
N GLN A 312 -3.41 22.37 -26.37
CA GLN A 312 -2.75 21.09 -26.29
C GLN A 312 -3.68 19.99 -25.74
N GLU A 313 -4.45 20.28 -24.68
CA GLU A 313 -5.45 19.37 -24.14
C GLU A 313 -6.48 18.96 -25.21
N LEU A 314 -7.00 19.94 -25.94
CA LEU A 314 -7.93 19.67 -27.03
C LEU A 314 -7.28 18.79 -28.12
N CYS A 315 -6.08 19.15 -28.57
CA CYS A 315 -5.33 18.34 -29.54
C CYS A 315 -5.10 16.92 -29.05
N TYR A 316 -4.71 16.77 -27.77
CA TYR A 316 -4.46 15.47 -27.18
C TYR A 316 -5.70 14.58 -27.18
N ASN A 317 -6.85 15.14 -26.82
CA ASN A 317 -8.09 14.39 -26.67
C ASN A 317 -8.82 14.13 -28.01
N THR A 318 -8.63 15.02 -29.04
CA THR A 318 -9.45 14.97 -30.27
C THR A 318 -8.66 14.64 -31.50
N VAL A 319 -7.34 14.87 -31.52
CA VAL A 319 -6.50 14.71 -32.75
C VAL A 319 -5.46 13.62 -32.58
N ARG A 320 -4.84 13.49 -31.37
CA ARG A 320 -3.72 12.59 -31.12
C ARG A 320 -4.17 11.12 -31.02
N PRO A 321 -3.68 10.20 -31.90
CA PRO A 321 -3.98 8.77 -31.77
C PRO A 321 -3.24 8.14 -30.61
N HIS A 322 -3.88 7.15 -29.96
CA HIS A 322 -3.33 6.42 -28.83
C HIS A 322 -3.21 4.93 -29.10
N GLN A 323 -2.02 4.39 -28.98
CA GLN A 323 -1.77 2.96 -29.18
C GLN A 323 -2.62 2.10 -28.24
N ALA A 324 -2.79 2.53 -26.98
CA ALA A 324 -3.60 1.83 -25.99
C ALA A 324 -5.11 1.81 -26.33
N LEU A 325 -5.56 2.68 -27.22
CA LEU A 325 -6.94 2.78 -27.70
C LEU A 325 -7.09 2.24 -29.14
N GLY A 326 -6.15 1.44 -29.63
CA GLY A 326 -6.17 0.92 -31.00
C GLY A 326 -5.98 2.00 -32.06
N GLN A 327 -5.15 3.00 -31.78
CA GLN A 327 -4.87 4.18 -32.63
C GLN A 327 -6.05 5.14 -32.76
N LEU A 328 -7.07 5.02 -31.93
CA LEU A 328 -8.13 6.04 -31.85
C LEU A 328 -7.69 7.18 -30.94
N THR A 329 -8.28 8.37 -31.13
CA THR A 329 -8.20 9.44 -30.16
C THR A 329 -9.11 9.11 -28.94
N PRO A 330 -8.88 9.70 -27.76
CA PRO A 330 -9.79 9.56 -26.63
C PRO A 330 -11.25 9.86 -26.98
N GLN A 331 -11.51 10.90 -27.76
CA GLN A 331 -12.86 11.26 -28.23
C GLN A 331 -13.47 10.18 -29.11
N GLN A 332 -12.74 9.72 -30.14
CA GLN A 332 -13.22 8.66 -31.03
C GLN A 332 -13.50 7.36 -30.28
N TRP A 333 -12.64 7.02 -29.32
CA TRP A 333 -12.82 5.84 -28.51
C TRP A 333 -14.08 5.94 -27.62
N LEU A 334 -14.34 7.11 -27.03
CA LEU A 334 -15.54 7.37 -26.23
C LEU A 334 -16.81 7.23 -27.07
N LEU A 335 -16.86 7.85 -28.26
CA LEU A 335 -18.00 7.74 -29.17
C LEU A 335 -18.25 6.28 -29.57
N ALA A 336 -17.22 5.57 -30.00
CA ALA A 336 -17.32 4.15 -30.36
C ALA A 336 -17.71 3.23 -29.17
N SER A 337 -17.46 3.65 -27.93
CA SER A 337 -17.84 2.92 -26.73
C SER A 337 -19.32 3.12 -26.38
N GLN A 338 -19.87 4.30 -26.64
CA GLN A 338 -21.29 4.61 -26.43
C GLN A 338 -22.20 3.89 -27.42
N GLU A 339 -21.71 3.65 -28.67
CA GLU A 339 -22.46 2.91 -29.69
C GLU A 339 -22.51 1.37 -29.42
N ARG A 340 -21.65 0.87 -28.55
CA ARG A 340 -21.55 -0.57 -28.23
C ARG A 340 -22.27 -0.96 -26.95
N GLY A 341 -22.73 -0.04 -26.13
CA GLY A 341 -23.45 -0.26 -24.87
C GLY A 341 -24.91 0.05 -25.00
#